data_12c1afe10d5bcd56b610e3f49165f548
#
_entry.id   12c1afe10d5bcd56b610e3f49165f548
#
_cell.length_a   1.000
_cell.length_b   1.000
_cell.length_c   1.000
_cell.angle_alpha   90.00
_cell.angle_beta   90.00
_cell.angle_gamma   90.00
#
_symmetry.space_group_name_H-M   'P 1'
#
loop_
_entity.id
_entity.type
_entity.pdbx_description
1 polymer ?
#
loop_
_entity_poly.entity_id
_entity_poly.type
_entity_poly.pdbx_seq_one_letter_code
_entity_poly.pdbx_strand_id
1 'polypeptide(L)'
;MKSLSMVAVLVLASLSLLAPIPASAFGLSGIGGRVGDVNPEGPGGNAFMVGGHLEFEQSGSRLHLQPGMMFWSKDNVQDVNPNFDLMYHFAPANKISPYVGAGAGLHVYSIDLPVGNDNHTDLGANLFGGVLIPASSLRLFGEARYVATDLSQFMIQGGVTLPFHHP
;
A
#
# COMPACT_ATOMS: atom_id res chain seq x y z
N MET A 1 -23.66 19.36 -6.63
CA MET A 1 -24.18 18.01 -6.84
C MET A 1 -23.82 17.37 -8.20
N LYS A 2 -23.26 18.10 -9.20
CA LYS A 2 -22.89 17.53 -10.53
C LYS A 2 -21.45 16.96 -10.61
N SER A 3 -20.57 17.31 -9.71
CA SER A 3 -19.17 16.83 -9.70
C SER A 3 -19.02 15.41 -9.12
N LEU A 4 -19.86 15.03 -8.16
CA LEU A 4 -19.80 13.71 -7.51
C LEU A 4 -20.18 12.58 -8.48
N SER A 5 -21.09 12.85 -9.43
CA SER A 5 -21.50 11.86 -10.44
C SER A 5 -20.41 11.57 -11.48
N MET A 6 -19.56 12.55 -11.81
CA MET A 6 -18.50 12.38 -12.80
C MET A 6 -17.31 11.57 -12.25
N VAL A 7 -16.98 11.77 -10.98
CA VAL A 7 -15.94 10.97 -10.29
C VAL A 7 -16.40 9.52 -10.12
N ALA A 8 -17.66 9.29 -9.75
CA ALA A 8 -18.22 7.95 -9.63
C ALA A 8 -18.24 7.20 -10.98
N VAL A 9 -18.55 7.89 -12.09
CA VAL A 9 -18.52 7.31 -13.45
C VAL A 9 -17.09 6.99 -13.89
N LEU A 10 -16.11 7.84 -13.56
CA LEU A 10 -14.69 7.58 -13.87
C LEU A 10 -14.14 6.40 -13.05
N VAL A 11 -14.53 6.27 -11.78
CA VAL A 11 -14.13 5.13 -10.93
C VAL A 11 -14.81 3.84 -11.42
N LEU A 12 -16.09 3.85 -11.80
CA LEU A 12 -16.74 2.67 -12.40
C LEU A 12 -16.17 2.31 -13.77
N ALA A 13 -15.83 3.28 -14.61
CA ALA A 13 -15.21 3.04 -15.91
C ALA A 13 -13.79 2.49 -15.80
N SER A 14 -13.02 2.90 -14.78
CA SER A 14 -11.69 2.33 -14.52
C SER A 14 -11.77 0.90 -13.93
N LEU A 15 -12.81 0.57 -13.17
CA LEU A 15 -13.06 -0.80 -12.71
C LEU A 15 -13.44 -1.75 -13.83
N SER A 16 -14.11 -1.27 -14.88
CA SER A 16 -14.51 -2.10 -16.02
C SER A 16 -13.38 -2.39 -17.02
N LEU A 17 -12.28 -1.64 -16.97
CA LEU A 17 -11.04 -1.89 -17.72
C LEU A 17 -10.13 -2.94 -17.06
N LEU A 18 -10.41 -3.36 -15.83
CA LEU A 18 -9.86 -4.57 -15.27
C LEU A 18 -10.57 -5.75 -15.95
N ALA A 19 -10.04 -6.16 -17.13
CA ALA A 19 -10.38 -7.47 -17.67
C ALA A 19 -10.34 -8.47 -16.51
N PRO A 20 -11.28 -9.42 -16.41
CA PRO A 20 -11.29 -10.39 -15.32
C PRO A 20 -9.95 -11.12 -15.36
N ILE A 21 -8.98 -10.66 -14.55
CA ILE A 21 -7.75 -11.40 -14.30
C ILE A 21 -8.24 -12.64 -13.56
N PRO A 22 -8.12 -13.84 -14.14
CA PRO A 22 -8.60 -15.02 -13.47
C PRO A 22 -7.88 -15.11 -12.11
N ALA A 23 -8.64 -15.07 -11.02
CA ALA A 23 -8.10 -15.12 -9.67
C ALA A 23 -7.19 -16.35 -9.43
N SER A 24 -7.34 -17.38 -10.25
CA SER A 24 -6.48 -18.56 -10.32
C SER A 24 -5.08 -18.29 -10.91
N ALA A 25 -4.82 -17.09 -11.46
CA ALA A 25 -3.52 -16.76 -12.06
C ALA A 25 -2.51 -16.25 -11.01
N PHE A 26 -2.97 -15.77 -9.85
CA PHE A 26 -2.11 -15.27 -8.79
C PHE A 26 -1.98 -16.28 -7.66
N GLY A 27 -0.75 -16.74 -7.41
CA GLY A 27 -0.39 -17.58 -6.27
C GLY A 27 0.19 -16.74 -5.13
N LEU A 28 -0.05 -17.13 -3.88
CA LEU A 28 0.58 -16.53 -2.72
C LEU A 28 2.09 -16.79 -2.78
N SER A 29 2.90 -15.75 -2.94
CA SER A 29 4.33 -15.82 -3.19
C SER A 29 5.19 -15.37 -2.02
N GLY A 30 4.62 -14.71 -1.01
CA GLY A 30 5.37 -14.28 0.15
C GLY A 30 4.53 -13.60 1.23
N ILE A 31 5.19 -13.41 2.38
CA ILE A 31 4.69 -12.63 3.51
C ILE A 31 5.79 -11.68 3.97
N GLY A 32 5.44 -10.49 4.38
CA GLY A 32 6.45 -9.51 4.78
C GLY A 32 6.00 -8.50 5.81
N GLY A 33 6.99 -7.75 6.29
CA GLY A 33 6.81 -6.62 7.19
C GLY A 33 7.50 -5.38 6.65
N ARG A 34 7.02 -4.23 7.08
CA ARG A 34 7.54 -2.92 6.71
C ARG A 34 7.56 -1.97 7.90
N VAL A 35 8.51 -1.07 7.88
CA VAL A 35 8.61 0.05 8.81
C VAL A 35 8.99 1.30 8.04
N GLY A 36 8.64 2.45 8.55
CA GLY A 36 8.95 3.69 7.86
C GLY A 36 8.56 4.92 8.64
N ASP A 37 8.70 6.01 7.95
CA ASP A 37 8.32 7.35 8.39
C ASP A 37 7.17 7.84 7.53
N VAL A 38 6.12 8.33 8.16
CA VAL A 38 4.97 8.94 7.51
C VAL A 38 4.90 10.41 7.88
N ASN A 39 4.73 11.25 6.87
CA ASN A 39 4.50 12.68 7.01
C ASN A 39 3.06 12.98 6.56
N PRO A 40 2.08 12.98 7.47
CA PRO A 40 0.73 13.39 7.15
C PRO A 40 0.67 14.90 6.92
N GLU A 41 -0.18 15.35 6.01
CA GLU A 41 -0.46 16.77 5.83
C GLU A 41 -1.14 17.33 7.09
N GLY A 42 -0.54 18.40 7.66
CA GLY A 42 -1.07 19.04 8.87
C GLY A 42 0.01 19.36 9.90
N PRO A 43 -0.38 20.03 10.99
CA PRO A 43 0.54 20.31 12.09
C PRO A 43 0.84 19.02 12.85
N GLY A 44 2.11 18.73 13.08
CA GLY A 44 2.50 17.58 13.90
C GLY A 44 3.78 16.87 13.39
N GLY A 45 4.16 17.04 12.11
CA GLY A 45 5.36 16.44 11.52
C GLY A 45 5.28 14.91 11.41
N ASN A 46 6.42 14.26 11.30
CA ASN A 46 6.53 12.84 10.99
C ASN A 46 6.11 11.90 12.13
N ALA A 47 5.58 10.74 11.77
CA ALA A 47 5.27 9.63 12.67
C ALA A 47 5.98 8.36 12.22
N PHE A 48 6.29 7.48 13.16
CA PHE A 48 6.80 6.15 12.86
C PHE A 48 5.64 5.23 12.44
N MET A 49 5.84 4.45 11.37
CA MET A 49 4.86 3.54 10.82
C MET A 49 5.39 2.10 10.85
N VAL A 50 4.50 1.17 11.14
CA VAL A 50 4.73 -0.27 11.01
C VAL A 50 3.63 -0.89 10.15
N GLY A 51 3.93 -2.01 9.49
CA GLY A 51 2.93 -2.71 8.70
C GLY A 51 3.33 -4.12 8.31
N GLY A 52 2.36 -4.84 7.77
CA GLY A 52 2.56 -6.17 7.21
C GLY A 52 1.86 -6.32 5.87
N HIS A 53 2.31 -7.29 5.07
CA HIS A 53 1.71 -7.55 3.77
C HIS A 53 1.82 -9.02 3.38
N LEU A 54 0.89 -9.45 2.54
CA LEU A 54 1.02 -10.67 1.74
C LEU A 54 1.38 -10.27 0.32
N GLU A 55 2.08 -11.13 -0.38
CA GLU A 55 2.44 -10.92 -1.77
C GLU A 55 1.90 -12.06 -2.62
N PHE A 56 1.27 -11.71 -3.72
CA PHE A 56 0.75 -12.63 -4.70
C PHE A 56 1.38 -12.30 -6.05
N GLU A 57 1.90 -13.29 -6.74
CA GLU A 57 2.46 -13.12 -8.07
C GLU A 57 1.83 -14.09 -9.07
N GLN A 58 1.77 -13.66 -10.31
CA GLN A 58 1.42 -14.51 -11.43
C GLN A 58 2.70 -15.09 -12.02
N SER A 59 2.76 -16.41 -12.16
CA SER A 59 3.92 -17.11 -12.72
C SER A 59 4.32 -16.52 -14.09
N GLY A 60 5.59 -16.13 -14.21
CA GLY A 60 6.13 -15.50 -15.42
C GLY A 60 5.72 -14.06 -15.67
N SER A 61 4.91 -13.46 -14.78
CA SER A 61 4.53 -12.05 -14.84
C SER A 61 5.48 -11.19 -14.00
N ARG A 62 5.44 -9.88 -14.28
CA ARG A 62 6.07 -8.83 -13.46
C ARG A 62 5.06 -8.08 -12.61
N LEU A 63 3.81 -8.54 -12.64
CA LEU A 63 2.72 -7.97 -11.85
C LEU A 63 2.61 -8.72 -10.52
N HIS A 64 2.59 -7.96 -9.43
CA HIS A 64 2.40 -8.46 -8.09
C HIS A 64 1.20 -7.75 -7.45
N LEU A 65 0.39 -8.50 -6.72
CA LEU A 65 -0.67 -7.97 -5.87
C LEU A 65 -0.18 -8.02 -4.42
N GLN A 66 -0.40 -6.94 -3.69
CA GLN A 66 0.07 -6.84 -2.31
C GLN A 66 -1.04 -6.28 -1.40
N PRO A 67 -1.94 -7.15 -0.89
CA PRO A 67 -2.78 -6.77 0.23
C PRO A 67 -1.93 -6.59 1.49
N GLY A 68 -2.22 -5.56 2.26
CA GLY A 68 -1.46 -5.24 3.45
C GLY A 68 -2.24 -4.42 4.45
N MET A 69 -1.59 -4.13 5.56
CA MET A 69 -2.10 -3.25 6.59
C MET A 69 -0.94 -2.42 7.16
N MET A 70 -1.16 -1.14 7.31
CA MET A 70 -0.22 -0.21 7.93
C MET A 70 -0.87 0.44 9.15
N PHE A 71 -0.04 0.81 10.11
CA PHE A 71 -0.43 1.49 11.33
C PHE A 71 0.60 2.55 11.68
N TRP A 72 0.14 3.72 12.04
CA TRP A 72 0.96 4.73 12.67
C TRP A 72 0.15 5.48 13.74
N SER A 73 0.86 6.03 14.70
CA SER A 73 0.26 6.85 15.76
C SER A 73 1.19 8.00 16.10
N LYS A 74 0.62 9.19 16.26
CA LYS A 74 1.33 10.38 16.71
C LYS A 74 0.40 11.32 17.47
N ASP A 75 0.87 11.77 18.62
CA ASP A 75 0.10 12.61 19.54
C ASP A 75 -1.27 11.97 19.83
N ASN A 76 -2.35 12.63 19.44
CA ASN A 76 -3.71 12.15 19.64
C ASN A 76 -4.35 11.56 18.37
N VAL A 77 -3.55 11.31 17.31
CA VAL A 77 -4.03 10.78 16.04
C VAL A 77 -3.44 9.40 15.79
N GLN A 78 -4.30 8.46 15.40
CA GLN A 78 -3.93 7.11 14.98
C GLN A 78 -4.55 6.84 13.63
N ASP A 79 -3.85 6.07 12.78
CA ASP A 79 -4.36 5.59 11.50
C ASP A 79 -4.11 4.09 11.38
N VAL A 80 -5.16 3.35 11.08
CA VAL A 80 -5.11 1.95 10.66
C VAL A 80 -5.51 1.89 9.21
N ASN A 81 -4.59 1.46 8.34
CA ASN A 81 -4.81 1.44 6.91
C ASN A 81 -4.68 0.03 6.30
N PRO A 82 -5.76 -0.76 6.21
CA PRO A 82 -5.81 -1.87 5.27
C PRO A 82 -5.77 -1.36 3.84
N ASN A 83 -4.89 -1.95 3.02
CA ASN A 83 -4.64 -1.51 1.65
C ASN A 83 -4.50 -2.69 0.70
N PHE A 84 -4.68 -2.40 -0.58
CA PHE A 84 -4.53 -3.35 -1.68
C PHE A 84 -3.78 -2.66 -2.82
N ASP A 85 -2.59 -3.13 -3.09
CA ASP A 85 -1.65 -2.53 -4.04
C ASP A 85 -1.39 -3.46 -5.22
N LEU A 86 -1.27 -2.90 -6.41
CA LEU A 86 -0.78 -3.53 -7.61
C LEU A 86 0.59 -2.95 -7.95
N MET A 87 1.59 -3.83 -8.12
CA MET A 87 2.97 -3.45 -8.42
C MET A 87 3.41 -4.02 -9.76
N TYR A 88 4.23 -3.26 -10.48
CA TYR A 88 4.94 -3.71 -11.67
C TYR A 88 6.44 -3.64 -11.45
N HIS A 89 7.11 -4.79 -11.53
CA HIS A 89 8.55 -4.95 -11.39
C HIS A 89 9.24 -4.85 -12.76
N PHE A 90 10.25 -3.98 -12.87
CA PHE A 90 11.00 -3.80 -14.12
C PHE A 90 12.04 -4.90 -14.38
N ALA A 91 12.39 -5.67 -13.35
CA ALA A 91 13.27 -6.83 -13.45
C ALA A 91 12.68 -8.04 -12.71
N PRO A 92 13.13 -9.28 -13.00
CA PRO A 92 12.72 -10.46 -12.24
C PRO A 92 13.06 -10.35 -10.74
N ALA A 93 12.28 -11.00 -9.88
CA ALA A 93 12.41 -10.93 -8.43
C ALA A 93 13.73 -11.49 -7.85
N ASN A 94 14.50 -12.23 -8.64
CA ASN A 94 15.84 -12.73 -8.29
C ASN A 94 16.98 -11.73 -8.61
N LYS A 95 16.65 -10.53 -9.08
CA LYS A 95 17.59 -9.44 -9.36
C LYS A 95 17.13 -8.16 -8.64
N ILE A 96 18.05 -7.21 -8.50
CA ILE A 96 17.65 -5.86 -8.08
C ILE A 96 16.62 -5.33 -9.08
N SER A 97 15.43 -5.04 -8.57
CA SER A 97 14.29 -4.68 -9.39
C SER A 97 13.67 -3.36 -8.93
N PRO A 98 13.84 -2.28 -9.67
CA PRO A 98 12.96 -1.14 -9.50
C PRO A 98 11.51 -1.56 -9.74
N TYR A 99 10.58 -0.91 -9.03
CA TYR A 99 9.16 -1.13 -9.25
C TYR A 99 8.37 0.16 -9.07
N VAL A 100 7.18 0.18 -9.64
CA VAL A 100 6.17 1.20 -9.42
C VAL A 100 4.85 0.51 -9.14
N GLY A 101 3.98 1.19 -8.43
CA GLY A 101 2.67 0.64 -8.11
C GLY A 101 1.64 1.69 -7.78
N ALA A 102 0.40 1.25 -7.81
CA ALA A 102 -0.75 2.01 -7.39
C ALA A 102 -1.72 1.10 -6.66
N GLY A 103 -2.53 1.68 -5.79
CA GLY A 103 -3.49 0.91 -5.00
C GLY A 103 -4.55 1.77 -4.35
N ALA A 104 -5.32 1.14 -3.49
CA ALA A 104 -6.31 1.79 -2.66
C ALA A 104 -6.17 1.31 -1.22
N GLY A 105 -6.50 2.19 -0.27
CA GLY A 105 -6.50 1.88 1.14
C GLY A 105 -7.71 2.49 1.83
N LEU A 106 -8.14 1.84 2.88
CA LEU A 106 -9.16 2.38 3.77
C LEU A 106 -8.46 2.92 5.02
N HIS A 107 -8.51 4.23 5.23
CA HIS A 107 -7.90 4.89 6.38
C HIS A 107 -8.92 5.03 7.50
N VAL A 108 -8.63 4.44 8.64
CA VAL A 108 -9.44 4.55 9.84
C VAL A 108 -8.68 5.41 10.84
N TYR A 109 -9.02 6.69 10.86
CA TYR A 109 -8.45 7.66 11.78
C TYR A 109 -9.20 7.63 13.11
N SER A 110 -8.44 7.62 14.20
CA SER A 110 -8.97 7.83 15.55
C SER A 110 -8.26 9.04 16.15
N ILE A 111 -9.04 10.03 16.57
CA ILE A 111 -8.54 11.26 17.17
C ILE A 111 -9.04 11.34 18.61
N ASP A 112 -8.10 11.28 19.56
CA ASP A 112 -8.41 11.42 20.99
C ASP A 112 -8.60 12.90 21.34
N LEU A 113 -9.84 13.28 21.67
CA LEU A 113 -10.19 14.61 22.12
C LEU A 113 -10.40 14.64 23.64
N PRO A 114 -10.22 15.79 24.31
CA PRO A 114 -10.47 15.92 25.76
C PRO A 114 -11.89 15.55 26.19
N VAL A 115 -12.84 15.49 25.24
CA VAL A 115 -14.24 15.15 25.47
C VAL A 115 -14.69 14.10 24.42
N GLY A 116 -14.11 12.86 24.53
CA GLY A 116 -14.48 11.73 23.66
C GLY A 116 -13.55 11.53 22.48
N ASN A 117 -13.75 10.43 21.75
CA ASN A 117 -12.98 10.08 20.57
C ASN A 117 -13.78 10.40 19.30
N ASP A 118 -13.14 10.97 18.30
CA ASP A 118 -13.70 11.13 16.96
C ASP A 118 -13.07 10.11 16.03
N ASN A 119 -13.90 9.34 15.33
CA ASN A 119 -13.46 8.33 14.38
C ASN A 119 -13.92 8.74 12.99
N HIS A 120 -12.99 8.79 12.06
CA HIS A 120 -13.23 9.12 10.66
C HIS A 120 -12.66 8.04 9.75
N THR A 121 -13.37 7.72 8.68
CA THR A 121 -12.95 6.69 7.71
C THR A 121 -12.93 7.26 6.32
N ASP A 122 -11.77 7.17 5.65
CA ASP A 122 -11.53 7.66 4.31
C ASP A 122 -11.04 6.58 3.37
N LEU A 123 -11.45 6.68 2.10
CA LEU A 123 -10.88 5.90 1.02
C LEU A 123 -9.72 6.67 0.38
N GLY A 124 -8.52 6.10 0.44
CA GLY A 124 -7.30 6.67 -0.14
C GLY A 124 -6.87 5.97 -1.42
N ALA A 125 -6.21 6.73 -2.29
CA ALA A 125 -5.49 6.21 -3.44
C ALA A 125 -3.99 6.27 -3.17
N ASN A 126 -3.29 5.16 -3.42
CA ASN A 126 -1.85 5.02 -3.23
C ASN A 126 -1.12 5.11 -4.57
N LEU A 127 -0.04 5.86 -4.62
CA LEU A 127 0.94 5.84 -5.71
C LEU A 127 2.32 5.68 -5.10
N PHE A 128 3.12 4.74 -5.58
CA PHE A 128 4.41 4.45 -4.98
C PHE A 128 5.44 3.94 -5.98
N GLY A 129 6.70 4.03 -5.58
CA GLY A 129 7.81 3.46 -6.31
C GLY A 129 8.94 3.09 -5.37
N GLY A 130 9.69 2.07 -5.75
CA GLY A 130 10.72 1.53 -4.90
C GLY A 130 11.72 0.64 -5.63
N VAL A 131 12.56 0.01 -4.82
CA VAL A 131 13.55 -0.95 -5.29
C VAL A 131 13.49 -2.19 -4.42
N LEU A 132 13.39 -3.36 -5.06
CA LEU A 132 13.50 -4.67 -4.43
C LEU A 132 14.92 -5.19 -4.60
N ILE A 133 15.50 -5.72 -3.52
CA ILE A 133 16.85 -6.25 -3.46
C ILE A 133 16.78 -7.70 -2.94
N PRO A 134 17.05 -8.71 -3.76
CA PRO A 134 17.11 -10.09 -3.29
C PRO A 134 18.31 -10.30 -2.36
N ALA A 135 18.08 -10.95 -1.22
CA ALA A 135 19.07 -11.19 -0.18
C ALA A 135 18.94 -12.63 0.33
N SER A 136 19.58 -13.57 -0.37
CA SER A 136 19.53 -15.02 -0.04
C SER A 136 18.08 -15.54 0.01
N SER A 137 17.56 -15.84 1.20
CA SER A 137 16.20 -16.35 1.42
C SER A 137 15.15 -15.25 1.64
N LEU A 138 15.55 -14.00 1.55
CA LEU A 138 14.70 -12.82 1.80
C LEU A 138 14.70 -11.89 0.60
N ARG A 139 13.69 -11.06 0.50
CA ARG A 139 13.66 -9.90 -0.40
C ARG A 139 13.56 -8.64 0.47
N LEU A 140 14.53 -7.76 0.36
CA LEU A 140 14.50 -6.44 1.00
C LEU A 140 13.90 -5.43 0.03
N PHE A 141 13.25 -4.41 0.52
CA PHE A 141 12.78 -3.31 -0.32
C PHE A 141 12.88 -1.96 0.39
N GLY A 142 13.01 -0.91 -0.43
CA GLY A 142 12.85 0.47 -0.03
C GLY A 142 11.85 1.15 -0.96
N GLU A 143 10.94 1.96 -0.41
CA GLU A 143 9.80 2.53 -1.13
C GLU A 143 9.51 3.95 -0.68
N ALA A 144 9.15 4.82 -1.62
CA ALA A 144 8.51 6.09 -1.39
C ALA A 144 7.05 6.00 -1.85
N ARG A 145 6.11 6.45 -1.02
CA ARG A 145 4.67 6.33 -1.25
C ARG A 145 3.97 7.65 -0.97
N TYR A 146 3.07 8.01 -1.86
CA TYR A 146 2.10 9.08 -1.65
C TYR A 146 0.71 8.49 -1.54
N VAL A 147 -0.03 8.92 -0.54
CA VAL A 147 -1.42 8.52 -0.27
C VAL A 147 -2.29 9.74 -0.38
N ALA A 148 -3.21 9.73 -1.32
CA ALA A 148 -4.19 10.78 -1.52
C ALA A 148 -5.48 10.43 -0.78
N THR A 149 -5.73 11.12 0.33
CA THR A 149 -6.94 11.06 1.16
C THR A 149 -7.30 12.48 1.59
N ASP A 150 -8.30 12.64 2.44
CA ASP A 150 -8.60 13.94 3.08
C ASP A 150 -7.43 14.43 3.94
N LEU A 151 -6.65 13.51 4.52
CA LEU A 151 -5.36 13.77 5.17
C LEU A 151 -4.25 13.10 4.36
N SER A 152 -3.86 13.73 3.25
CA SER A 152 -2.81 13.19 2.37
C SER A 152 -1.50 12.93 3.13
N GLN A 153 -0.79 11.88 2.73
CA GLN A 153 0.39 11.41 3.45
C GLN A 153 1.53 11.11 2.46
N PHE A 154 2.74 11.48 2.85
CA PHE A 154 3.94 11.02 2.18
C PHE A 154 4.71 10.07 3.12
N MET A 155 5.13 8.92 2.59
CA MET A 155 5.82 7.89 3.35
C MET A 155 7.13 7.51 2.70
N ILE A 156 8.16 7.29 3.53
CA ILE A 156 9.38 6.59 3.15
C ILE A 156 9.48 5.35 4.03
N GLN A 157 9.52 4.19 3.41
CA GLN A 157 9.50 2.92 4.12
C GLN A 157 10.47 1.92 3.56
N GLY A 158 10.84 0.97 4.38
CA GLY A 158 11.61 -0.20 4.00
C GLY A 158 11.05 -1.44 4.66
N GLY A 159 11.38 -2.58 4.13
CA GLY A 159 10.86 -3.81 4.68
C GLY A 159 11.52 -5.06 4.12
N VAL A 160 10.96 -6.18 4.53
CA VAL A 160 11.42 -7.50 4.16
C VAL A 160 10.23 -8.37 3.77
N THR A 161 10.39 -9.15 2.72
CA THR A 161 9.45 -10.21 2.32
C THR A 161 10.16 -11.56 2.41
N LEU A 162 9.52 -12.53 3.04
CA LEU A 162 9.86 -13.94 3.04
C LEU A 162 9.15 -14.59 1.84
N PRO A 163 9.86 -14.92 0.74
CA PRO A 163 9.23 -15.57 -0.39
C PRO A 163 8.90 -17.02 -0.06
N PHE A 164 7.74 -17.47 -0.49
CA PHE A 164 7.40 -18.89 -0.45
C PHE A 164 7.97 -19.58 -1.68
N HIS A 165 8.73 -20.63 -1.47
CA HIS A 165 9.20 -21.48 -2.55
C HIS A 165 8.06 -22.40 -2.97
N HIS A 166 7.54 -22.20 -4.17
CA HIS A 166 6.71 -23.23 -4.80
C HIS A 166 7.67 -24.25 -5.44
N PRO A 167 7.54 -25.54 -5.11
CA PRO A 167 8.33 -26.60 -5.74
C PRO A 167 7.99 -26.75 -7.22
#